data_ea547a9c3027696384528a1689a66e43
#
_entry.id   ea547a9c3027696384528a1689a66e43
#
_cell.length_a   1.000
_cell.length_b   1.000
_cell.length_c   1.000
_cell.angle_alpha   90.00
_cell.angle_beta   90.00
_cell.angle_gamma   90.00
#
_symmetry.space_group_name_H-M   'P 1'
#
loop_
_entity.id
_entity.type
_entity.pdbx_description
1 polymer ?
#
loop_
_entity_poly.entity_id
_entity_poly.type
_entity_poly.pdbx_seq_one_letter_code
_entity_poly.pdbx_strand_id
1 'polypeptide(L)'
;EITKYSNEIEILSNETKTLEDDNKVLIESRNISDFFYKLLGAKGELRPYLLSKDIAYLNTRMQFYIGRFFKNTEVSLLLNNASIDIKIYSDGITKNISSLSGGEKKRVDISIQLALYDLIQTVSQVRFNLLCLDEIESQLDPIGCEQLIEVIEDKSENIETVWWITNNLTVKENIPNKIIVKKVLGKTEIVEE
;
A
#
# COMPACT_ATOMS: atom_id res chain seq x y z
N GLU A 1 -52.75 34.92 46.70
CA GLU A 1 -52.20 33.57 46.48
C GLU A 1 -52.32 33.15 45.02
N ILE A 2 -53.48 33.28 44.35
CA ILE A 2 -53.71 32.85 42.95
C ILE A 2 -52.74 33.58 42.00
N THR A 3 -52.53 34.88 42.16
CA THR A 3 -51.64 35.67 41.33
C THR A 3 -50.17 35.25 41.46
N LYS A 4 -49.76 34.81 42.65
CA LYS A 4 -48.40 34.29 42.89
C LYS A 4 -48.14 33.01 42.15
N TYR A 5 -49.10 32.06 42.20
CA TYR A 5 -48.98 30.79 41.47
C TYR A 5 -49.07 30.97 39.93
N SER A 6 -49.89 31.93 39.48
CA SER A 6 -49.94 32.27 38.05
C SER A 6 -48.58 32.74 37.50
N ASN A 7 -47.92 33.63 38.23
CA ASN A 7 -46.58 34.11 37.84
C ASN A 7 -45.52 33.01 37.90
N GLU A 8 -45.61 32.12 38.88
CA GLU A 8 -44.68 30.98 39.01
C GLU A 8 -44.86 29.97 37.86
N ILE A 9 -46.09 29.71 37.43
CA ILE A 9 -46.39 28.88 36.25
C ILE A 9 -45.83 29.49 34.97
N GLU A 10 -45.98 30.81 34.80
CA GLU A 10 -45.43 31.50 33.62
C GLU A 10 -43.90 31.42 33.56
N ILE A 11 -43.22 31.62 34.69
CA ILE A 11 -41.75 31.51 34.80
C ILE A 11 -41.31 30.07 34.43
N LEU A 12 -41.95 29.06 35.07
CA LEU A 12 -41.61 27.65 34.80
C LEU A 12 -41.90 27.24 33.35
N SER A 13 -42.98 27.77 32.77
CA SER A 13 -43.28 27.52 31.34
C SER A 13 -42.21 28.10 30.42
N ASN A 14 -41.73 29.32 30.72
CA ASN A 14 -40.66 29.95 29.93
C ASN A 14 -39.31 29.22 30.09
N GLU A 15 -38.97 28.79 31.33
CA GLU A 15 -37.77 27.98 31.58
C GLU A 15 -37.85 26.63 30.85
N THR A 16 -38.99 25.95 30.89
CA THR A 16 -39.21 24.68 30.18
C THR A 16 -38.99 24.86 28.69
N LYS A 17 -39.55 25.92 28.10
CA LYS A 17 -39.37 26.21 26.67
C LYS A 17 -37.93 26.46 26.31
N THR A 18 -37.20 27.24 27.13
CA THR A 18 -35.78 27.50 26.91
C THR A 18 -34.94 26.21 26.97
N LEU A 19 -35.21 25.36 27.96
CA LEU A 19 -34.55 24.05 28.09
C LEU A 19 -34.87 23.10 26.93
N GLU A 20 -36.09 23.14 26.41
CA GLU A 20 -36.45 22.35 25.21
C GLU A 20 -35.70 22.82 23.97
N ASP A 21 -35.54 24.14 23.77
CA ASP A 21 -34.82 24.69 22.64
C ASP A 21 -33.33 24.40 22.77
N ASP A 22 -32.72 24.57 23.96
CA ASP A 22 -31.32 24.20 24.23
C ASP A 22 -31.09 22.70 23.99
N ASN A 23 -32.04 21.86 24.42
CA ASN A 23 -31.94 20.40 24.21
C ASN A 23 -31.93 20.03 22.71
N LYS A 24 -32.75 20.71 21.89
CA LYS A 24 -32.75 20.49 20.43
C LYS A 24 -31.35 20.80 19.84
N VAL A 25 -30.76 21.94 20.21
CA VAL A 25 -29.42 22.34 19.74
C VAL A 25 -28.36 21.31 20.16
N LEU A 26 -28.46 20.82 21.42
CA LEU A 26 -27.52 19.81 21.91
C LEU A 26 -27.68 18.46 21.17
N ILE A 27 -28.91 18.07 20.86
CA ILE A 27 -29.18 16.85 20.08
C ILE A 27 -28.61 16.96 18.67
N GLU A 28 -28.80 18.10 18.00
CA GLU A 28 -28.23 18.33 16.68
C GLU A 28 -26.70 18.30 16.71
N SER A 29 -26.07 18.98 17.67
CA SER A 29 -24.64 18.98 17.86
C SER A 29 -24.08 17.58 18.12
N ARG A 30 -24.77 16.81 18.95
CA ARG A 30 -24.45 15.39 19.22
C ARG A 30 -24.53 14.55 17.94
N ASN A 31 -25.61 14.69 17.16
CA ASN A 31 -25.79 13.94 15.91
C ASN A 31 -24.67 14.22 14.90
N ILE A 32 -24.27 15.49 14.78
CA ILE A 32 -23.14 15.89 13.95
C ILE A 32 -21.83 15.27 14.47
N SER A 33 -21.59 15.33 15.76
CA SER A 33 -20.40 14.73 16.39
C SER A 33 -20.35 13.22 16.21
N ASP A 34 -21.48 12.53 16.41
CA ASP A 34 -21.59 11.09 16.19
C ASP A 34 -21.37 10.71 14.73
N PHE A 35 -21.84 11.52 13.78
CA PHE A 35 -21.57 11.33 12.36
C PHE A 35 -20.08 11.41 12.06
N PHE A 36 -19.40 12.47 12.51
CA PHE A 36 -17.97 12.60 12.31
C PHE A 36 -17.15 11.51 13.02
N TYR A 37 -17.56 11.12 14.21
CA TYR A 37 -16.92 10.03 14.94
C TYR A 37 -17.02 8.69 14.17
N LYS A 38 -18.17 8.39 13.60
CA LYS A 38 -18.38 7.20 12.77
C LYS A 38 -17.59 7.27 11.46
N LEU A 39 -17.53 8.44 10.84
CA LEU A 39 -16.85 8.64 9.56
C LEU A 39 -15.33 8.62 9.71
N LEU A 40 -14.78 9.37 10.69
CA LEU A 40 -13.35 9.60 10.89
C LEU A 40 -12.69 8.63 11.88
N GLY A 41 -13.48 7.88 12.65
CA GLY A 41 -12.96 6.95 13.64
C GLY A 41 -12.04 5.88 13.03
N ALA A 42 -11.27 5.19 13.86
CA ALA A 42 -10.29 4.18 13.43
C ALA A 42 -10.93 3.03 12.60
N LYS A 43 -12.22 2.76 12.80
CA LYS A 43 -13.03 1.81 12.03
C LYS A 43 -14.02 2.51 11.10
N GLY A 44 -13.83 3.80 10.83
CA GLY A 44 -14.72 4.62 10.03
C GLY A 44 -14.63 4.31 8.53
N GLU A 45 -15.68 4.67 7.80
CA GLU A 45 -15.83 4.37 6.38
C GLU A 45 -14.96 5.26 5.47
N LEU A 46 -14.51 6.42 5.96
CA LEU A 46 -13.71 7.35 5.16
C LEU A 46 -12.36 6.75 4.75
N ARG A 47 -11.68 6.07 5.67
CA ARG A 47 -10.36 5.47 5.41
C ARG A 47 -10.42 4.39 4.31
N PRO A 48 -11.32 3.40 4.35
CA PRO A 48 -11.51 2.44 3.26
C PRO A 48 -11.86 3.11 1.94
N TYR A 49 -12.73 4.12 1.96
CA TYR A 49 -13.10 4.87 0.76
C TYR A 49 -11.90 5.58 0.12
N LEU A 50 -11.07 6.27 0.89
CA LEU A 50 -9.88 6.94 0.38
C LEU A 50 -8.85 5.94 -0.17
N LEU A 51 -8.65 4.81 0.50
CA LEU A 51 -7.70 3.78 0.08
C LEU A 51 -8.21 2.95 -1.10
N SER A 52 -9.50 2.94 -1.39
CA SER A 52 -10.07 2.08 -2.42
C SER A 52 -9.47 2.33 -3.82
N LYS A 53 -9.20 3.59 -4.16
CA LYS A 53 -8.59 3.98 -5.44
C LYS A 53 -7.13 3.50 -5.54
N ASP A 54 -6.39 3.68 -4.46
CA ASP A 54 -4.98 3.27 -4.38
C ASP A 54 -4.86 1.75 -4.44
N ILE A 55 -5.74 1.03 -3.75
CA ILE A 55 -5.82 -0.44 -3.82
C ILE A 55 -6.18 -0.93 -5.23
N ALA A 56 -7.13 -0.27 -5.91
CA ALA A 56 -7.48 -0.62 -7.29
C ALA A 56 -6.29 -0.40 -8.24
N TYR A 57 -5.58 0.71 -8.11
CA TYR A 57 -4.35 0.98 -8.85
C TYR A 57 -3.27 -0.07 -8.56
N LEU A 58 -3.00 -0.34 -7.28
CA LEU A 58 -2.04 -1.36 -6.86
C LEU A 58 -2.37 -2.74 -7.44
N ASN A 59 -3.63 -3.16 -7.40
CA ASN A 59 -4.06 -4.43 -7.97
C ASN A 59 -3.75 -4.51 -9.48
N THR A 60 -4.02 -3.43 -10.21
CA THR A 60 -3.73 -3.37 -11.65
C THR A 60 -2.22 -3.46 -11.92
N ARG A 61 -1.42 -2.69 -11.19
CA ARG A 61 0.05 -2.69 -11.37
C ARG A 61 0.68 -4.00 -10.90
N MET A 62 0.22 -4.52 -9.78
CA MET A 62 0.67 -5.80 -9.24
C MET A 62 0.39 -6.94 -10.21
N GLN A 63 -0.83 -6.99 -10.79
CA GLN A 63 -1.18 -8.01 -11.78
C GLN A 63 -0.33 -7.91 -13.05
N PHE A 64 0.05 -6.70 -13.48
CA PHE A 64 1.00 -6.50 -14.58
C PHE A 64 2.34 -7.18 -14.28
N TYR A 65 2.92 -6.97 -13.09
CA TYR A 65 4.19 -7.60 -12.70
C TYR A 65 4.06 -9.09 -12.45
N ILE A 66 2.98 -9.54 -11.81
CA ILE A 66 2.71 -10.98 -11.61
C ILE A 66 2.66 -11.72 -12.95
N GLY A 67 2.04 -11.13 -13.97
CA GLY A 67 1.96 -11.71 -15.31
C GLY A 67 3.31 -11.91 -16.00
N ARG A 68 4.38 -11.20 -15.55
CA ARG A 68 5.75 -11.43 -16.04
C ARG A 68 6.40 -12.67 -15.42
N PHE A 69 6.03 -13.00 -14.18
CA PHE A 69 6.60 -14.13 -13.44
C PHE A 69 5.76 -15.41 -13.52
N PHE A 70 4.44 -15.31 -13.75
CA PHE A 70 3.52 -16.42 -13.70
C PHE A 70 2.55 -16.38 -14.88
N LYS A 71 2.26 -17.55 -15.47
CA LYS A 71 1.33 -17.64 -16.61
C LYS A 71 -0.14 -17.59 -16.20
N ASN A 72 -0.50 -18.22 -15.06
CA ASN A 72 -1.89 -18.45 -14.64
C ASN A 72 -2.10 -18.08 -13.17
N THR A 73 -1.53 -16.98 -12.73
CA THR A 73 -1.63 -16.54 -11.34
C THR A 73 -2.16 -15.13 -11.28
N GLU A 74 -3.16 -14.93 -10.43
CA GLU A 74 -3.70 -13.62 -10.08
C GLU A 74 -3.47 -13.37 -8.60
N VAL A 75 -3.06 -12.15 -8.28
CA VAL A 75 -2.87 -11.70 -6.89
C VAL A 75 -3.68 -10.43 -6.70
N SER A 76 -4.47 -10.37 -5.64
CA SER A 76 -5.28 -9.21 -5.33
C SER A 76 -5.19 -8.82 -3.86
N LEU A 77 -5.14 -7.52 -3.63
CA LEU A 77 -5.27 -6.90 -2.33
C LEU A 77 -6.74 -6.60 -2.05
N LEU A 78 -7.24 -7.05 -0.93
CA LEU A 78 -8.60 -6.79 -0.48
C LEU A 78 -8.56 -5.97 0.80
N LEU A 79 -9.30 -4.88 0.80
CA LEU A 79 -9.43 -4.03 1.97
C LEU A 79 -10.57 -4.56 2.85
N ASN A 80 -10.22 -5.05 4.03
CA ASN A 80 -11.17 -5.50 5.07
C ASN A 80 -11.12 -4.55 6.26
N ASN A 81 -12.04 -3.60 6.33
CA ASN A 81 -12.13 -2.59 7.40
C ASN A 81 -10.79 -1.85 7.66
N ALA A 82 -9.90 -2.42 8.47
CA ALA A 82 -8.62 -1.81 8.85
C ALA A 82 -7.39 -2.63 8.41
N SER A 83 -7.57 -3.78 7.75
CA SER A 83 -6.51 -4.66 7.26
C SER A 83 -6.55 -4.82 5.75
N ILE A 84 -5.40 -5.11 5.17
CA ILE A 84 -5.28 -5.49 3.76
C ILE A 84 -4.94 -6.97 3.71
N ASP A 85 -5.82 -7.76 3.09
CA ASP A 85 -5.61 -9.18 2.89
C ASP A 85 -5.11 -9.44 1.47
N ILE A 86 -4.18 -10.38 1.32
CA ILE A 86 -3.66 -10.81 0.03
C ILE A 86 -4.36 -12.11 -0.36
N LYS A 87 -5.05 -12.11 -1.51
CA LYS A 87 -5.59 -13.31 -2.14
C LYS A 87 -4.79 -13.67 -3.37
N ILE A 88 -4.47 -14.95 -3.48
CA ILE A 88 -3.74 -15.52 -4.61
C ILE A 88 -4.64 -16.59 -5.24
N TYR A 89 -4.86 -16.45 -6.54
CA TYR A 89 -5.57 -17.43 -7.33
C TYR A 89 -4.61 -17.99 -8.40
N SER A 90 -4.34 -19.28 -8.36
CA SER A 90 -3.39 -19.91 -9.26
C SER A 90 -3.90 -21.28 -9.69
N ASP A 91 -3.91 -21.52 -11.00
CA ASP A 91 -4.36 -22.78 -11.61
C ASP A 91 -5.78 -23.21 -11.17
N GLY A 92 -6.69 -22.25 -11.05
CA GLY A 92 -8.08 -22.51 -10.66
C GLY A 92 -8.31 -22.65 -9.15
N ILE A 93 -7.31 -22.44 -8.30
CA ILE A 93 -7.38 -22.66 -6.85
C ILE A 93 -6.94 -21.39 -6.10
N THR A 94 -7.69 -21.03 -5.06
CA THR A 94 -7.26 -19.99 -4.12
C THR A 94 -6.21 -20.54 -3.18
N LYS A 95 -5.05 -19.91 -3.15
CA LYS A 95 -3.90 -20.26 -2.30
C LYS A 95 -3.68 -19.18 -1.22
N ASN A 96 -3.18 -19.60 -0.06
CA ASN A 96 -2.66 -18.68 0.93
C ASN A 96 -1.18 -18.37 0.61
N ILE A 97 -0.71 -17.18 0.95
CA ILE A 97 0.71 -16.80 0.76
C ILE A 97 1.67 -17.77 1.48
N SER A 98 1.22 -18.36 2.61
CA SER A 98 2.00 -19.35 3.36
C SER A 98 2.22 -20.67 2.61
N SER A 99 1.36 -21.02 1.65
CA SER A 99 1.46 -22.25 0.86
C SER A 99 2.36 -22.13 -0.37
N LEU A 100 2.84 -20.94 -0.69
CA LEU A 100 3.77 -20.70 -1.78
C LEU A 100 5.19 -21.16 -1.40
N SER A 101 5.94 -21.63 -2.39
CA SER A 101 7.38 -21.88 -2.28
C SER A 101 8.14 -20.55 -2.03
N GLY A 102 9.40 -20.63 -1.58
CA GLY A 102 10.23 -19.45 -1.34
C GLY A 102 10.36 -18.56 -2.58
N GLY A 103 10.65 -19.14 -3.73
CA GLY A 103 10.77 -18.41 -5.00
C GLY A 103 9.44 -17.82 -5.48
N GLU A 104 8.31 -18.51 -5.30
CA GLU A 104 6.98 -17.95 -5.61
C GLU A 104 6.63 -16.77 -4.71
N LYS A 105 6.89 -16.87 -3.40
CA LYS A 105 6.73 -15.75 -2.45
C LYS A 105 7.55 -14.56 -2.86
N LYS A 106 8.82 -14.80 -3.24
CA LYS A 106 9.72 -13.74 -3.65
C LYS A 106 9.23 -13.02 -4.90
N ARG A 107 8.73 -13.73 -5.92
CA ARG A 107 8.14 -13.14 -7.13
C ARG A 107 6.90 -12.29 -6.80
N VAL A 108 6.03 -12.76 -5.91
CA VAL A 108 4.87 -11.99 -5.44
C VAL A 108 5.32 -10.73 -4.69
N ASP A 109 6.30 -10.85 -3.79
CA ASP A 109 6.85 -9.74 -3.01
C ASP A 109 7.46 -8.66 -3.93
N ILE A 110 8.29 -9.05 -4.89
CA ILE A 110 8.85 -8.15 -5.89
C ILE A 110 7.75 -7.43 -6.67
N SER A 111 6.70 -8.15 -7.09
CA SER A 111 5.58 -7.57 -7.83
C SER A 111 4.83 -6.52 -7.02
N ILE A 112 4.65 -6.75 -5.71
CA ILE A 112 4.05 -5.78 -4.79
C ILE A 112 4.95 -4.56 -4.62
N GLN A 113 6.26 -4.75 -4.41
CA GLN A 113 7.21 -3.65 -4.24
C GLN A 113 7.28 -2.76 -5.47
N LEU A 114 7.33 -3.34 -6.67
CA LEU A 114 7.34 -2.58 -7.92
C LEU A 114 6.02 -1.84 -8.16
N ALA A 115 4.88 -2.44 -7.81
CA ALA A 115 3.57 -1.80 -7.88
C ALA A 115 3.46 -0.63 -6.89
N LEU A 116 3.99 -0.77 -5.68
CA LEU A 116 4.07 0.31 -4.68
C LEU A 116 4.97 1.45 -5.16
N TYR A 117 6.10 1.13 -5.77
CA TYR A 117 6.96 2.14 -6.39
C TYR A 117 6.18 2.95 -7.43
N ASP A 118 5.43 2.29 -8.32
CA ASP A 118 4.60 2.96 -9.34
C ASP A 118 3.51 3.83 -8.71
N LEU A 119 2.87 3.37 -7.64
CA LEU A 119 1.87 4.16 -6.92
C LEU A 119 2.50 5.43 -6.34
N ILE A 120 3.64 5.30 -5.67
CA ILE A 120 4.35 6.44 -5.09
C ILE A 120 4.73 7.45 -6.17
N GLN A 121 5.23 7.01 -7.32
CA GLN A 121 5.53 7.87 -8.46
C GLN A 121 4.30 8.60 -9.01
N THR A 122 3.14 7.94 -8.96
CA THR A 122 1.87 8.51 -9.46
C THR A 122 1.27 9.52 -8.49
N VAL A 123 1.33 9.24 -7.18
CA VAL A 123 0.71 10.05 -6.13
C VAL A 123 1.62 11.19 -5.67
N SER A 124 2.93 10.94 -5.56
CA SER A 124 3.89 11.98 -5.25
C SER A 124 4.14 12.82 -6.51
N GLN A 125 4.07 14.13 -6.42
CA GLN A 125 4.44 15.04 -7.52
C GLN A 125 5.96 15.04 -7.80
N VAL A 126 6.71 14.17 -7.11
CA VAL A 126 8.17 14.02 -7.22
C VAL A 126 8.47 12.77 -8.03
N ARG A 127 9.20 12.92 -9.12
CA ARG A 127 9.74 11.80 -9.89
C ARG A 127 11.08 11.38 -9.30
N PHE A 128 11.20 10.11 -8.93
CA PHE A 128 12.46 9.53 -8.52
C PHE A 128 13.19 9.04 -9.76
N ASN A 129 14.38 9.59 -10.02
CA ASN A 129 15.23 9.20 -11.16
C ASN A 129 16.25 8.11 -10.80
N LEU A 130 16.20 7.59 -9.59
CA LEU A 130 17.08 6.55 -9.06
C LEU A 130 16.24 5.40 -8.48
N LEU A 131 16.57 4.19 -8.89
CA LEU A 131 16.09 2.94 -8.31
C LEU A 131 17.26 2.15 -7.77
N CYS A 132 17.28 1.84 -6.48
CA CYS A 132 18.28 0.99 -5.86
C CYS A 132 17.67 -0.38 -5.54
N LEU A 133 18.30 -1.44 -6.06
CA LEU A 133 17.93 -2.83 -5.85
C LEU A 133 19.06 -3.51 -5.07
N ASP A 134 18.77 -4.03 -3.89
CA ASP A 134 19.75 -4.70 -3.04
C ASP A 134 19.38 -6.17 -2.88
N GLU A 135 20.13 -7.05 -3.58
CA GLU A 135 19.92 -8.50 -3.60
C GLU A 135 18.45 -8.90 -3.78
N ILE A 136 17.70 -8.12 -4.58
CA ILE A 136 16.26 -8.30 -4.77
C ILE A 136 15.93 -9.68 -5.38
N GLU A 137 16.84 -10.24 -6.16
CA GLU A 137 16.75 -11.55 -6.79
C GLU A 137 17.02 -12.72 -5.85
N SER A 138 17.40 -12.47 -4.61
CA SER A 138 17.66 -13.54 -3.64
C SER A 138 16.46 -14.49 -3.55
N GLN A 139 16.71 -15.80 -3.58
CA GLN A 139 15.71 -16.88 -3.60
C GLN A 139 14.99 -17.11 -4.94
N LEU A 140 15.30 -16.37 -6.00
CA LEU A 140 14.84 -16.68 -7.34
C LEU A 140 15.69 -17.79 -7.98
N ASP A 141 15.05 -18.63 -8.77
CA ASP A 141 15.73 -19.54 -9.68
C ASP A 141 16.27 -18.77 -10.91
N PRO A 142 17.10 -19.37 -11.75
CA PRO A 142 17.66 -18.68 -12.92
C PRO A 142 16.60 -18.06 -13.83
N ILE A 143 15.50 -18.76 -14.07
CA ILE A 143 14.38 -18.29 -14.90
C ILE A 143 13.74 -17.06 -14.25
N GLY A 144 13.53 -17.07 -12.93
CA GLY A 144 13.00 -15.92 -12.19
C GLY A 144 13.94 -14.73 -12.22
N CYS A 145 15.27 -14.97 -12.22
CA CYS A 145 16.26 -13.88 -12.37
C CYS A 145 16.18 -13.25 -13.76
N GLU A 146 16.10 -14.06 -14.85
CA GLU A 146 15.93 -13.57 -16.21
C GLU A 146 14.67 -12.72 -16.36
N GLN A 147 13.53 -13.24 -15.87
CA GLN A 147 12.25 -12.50 -15.86
C GLN A 147 12.34 -11.18 -15.09
N LEU A 148 13.06 -11.16 -13.96
CA LEU A 148 13.29 -9.93 -13.19
C LEU A 148 14.12 -8.92 -13.96
N ILE A 149 15.19 -9.37 -14.65
CA ILE A 149 16.03 -8.51 -15.50
C ILE A 149 15.17 -7.83 -16.55
N GLU A 150 14.34 -8.58 -17.30
CA GLU A 150 13.42 -8.02 -18.30
C GLU A 150 12.47 -6.96 -17.69
N VAL A 151 11.93 -7.22 -16.50
CA VAL A 151 11.05 -6.26 -15.80
C VAL A 151 11.79 -4.99 -15.41
N ILE A 152 13.04 -5.11 -14.97
CA ILE A 152 13.85 -3.94 -14.58
C ILE A 152 14.35 -3.16 -15.81
N GLU A 153 14.65 -3.84 -16.91
CA GLU A 153 14.97 -3.20 -18.19
C GLU A 153 13.80 -2.36 -18.71
N ASP A 154 12.59 -2.93 -18.78
CA ASP A 154 11.36 -2.19 -19.14
C ASP A 154 11.16 -0.95 -18.23
N LYS A 155 11.48 -1.09 -16.95
CA LYS A 155 11.35 -0.01 -15.98
C LYS A 155 12.40 1.08 -16.15
N SER A 156 13.62 0.70 -16.56
CA SER A 156 14.75 1.61 -16.78
C SER A 156 14.52 2.61 -17.92
N GLU A 157 13.60 2.32 -18.84
CA GLU A 157 13.20 3.28 -19.88
C GLU A 157 12.64 4.60 -19.30
N ASN A 158 12.10 4.55 -18.08
CA ASN A 158 11.48 5.70 -17.42
C ASN A 158 12.24 6.18 -16.18
N ILE A 159 13.42 5.61 -15.89
CA ILE A 159 14.25 5.93 -14.72
C ILE A 159 15.68 6.15 -15.23
N GLU A 160 16.29 7.28 -14.90
CA GLU A 160 17.63 7.64 -15.41
C GLU A 160 18.72 6.71 -14.89
N THR A 161 18.60 6.20 -13.68
CA THR A 161 19.62 5.38 -13.05
C THR A 161 19.02 4.24 -12.25
N VAL A 162 19.48 3.02 -12.55
CA VAL A 162 19.17 1.82 -11.75
C VAL A 162 20.49 1.28 -11.18
N TRP A 163 20.57 1.20 -9.86
CA TRP A 163 21.67 0.56 -9.14
C TRP A 163 21.22 -0.79 -8.66
N TRP A 164 21.95 -1.85 -9.08
CA TRP A 164 21.64 -3.21 -8.67
C TRP A 164 22.84 -3.83 -7.95
N ILE A 165 22.72 -4.01 -6.65
CA ILE A 165 23.70 -4.69 -5.79
C ILE A 165 23.38 -6.17 -5.83
N THR A 166 24.31 -6.99 -6.30
CA THR A 166 24.06 -8.42 -6.51
C THR A 166 25.32 -9.28 -6.37
N ASN A 167 25.13 -10.50 -5.86
CA ASN A 167 26.12 -11.57 -5.97
C ASN A 167 25.75 -12.59 -7.07
N ASN A 168 24.55 -12.53 -7.64
CA ASN A 168 24.00 -13.52 -8.56
C ASN A 168 24.73 -13.47 -9.91
N LEU A 169 25.20 -14.62 -10.40
CA LEU A 169 25.94 -14.72 -11.65
C LEU A 169 25.05 -14.37 -12.86
N THR A 170 23.81 -14.85 -12.90
CA THR A 170 22.88 -14.56 -13.99
C THR A 170 22.66 -13.05 -14.14
N VAL A 171 22.48 -12.33 -13.03
CA VAL A 171 22.32 -10.87 -13.06
C VAL A 171 23.62 -10.21 -13.53
N LYS A 172 24.77 -10.63 -13.01
CA LYS A 172 26.07 -10.07 -13.39
C LYS A 172 26.38 -10.23 -14.88
N GLU A 173 26.01 -11.35 -15.48
CA GLU A 173 26.28 -11.63 -16.89
C GLU A 173 25.41 -10.78 -17.83
N ASN A 174 24.21 -10.43 -17.40
CA ASN A 174 23.24 -9.70 -18.22
C ASN A 174 23.28 -8.16 -18.07
N ILE A 175 23.96 -7.61 -17.06
CA ILE A 175 24.08 -6.17 -16.87
C ILE A 175 25.36 -5.64 -17.52
N PRO A 176 25.29 -4.65 -18.45
CA PRO A 176 26.43 -4.20 -19.20
C PRO A 176 27.44 -3.37 -18.39
N ASN A 177 26.97 -2.52 -17.49
CA ASN A 177 27.84 -1.63 -16.69
C ASN A 177 28.00 -2.20 -15.28
N LYS A 178 29.23 -2.48 -14.87
CA LYS A 178 29.55 -3.15 -13.62
C LYS A 178 30.57 -2.38 -12.80
N ILE A 179 30.36 -2.29 -11.52
CA ILE A 179 31.33 -1.88 -10.52
C ILE A 179 31.62 -3.09 -9.64
N ILE A 180 32.83 -3.62 -9.69
CA ILE A 180 33.20 -4.80 -8.94
C ILE A 180 33.84 -4.37 -7.63
N VAL A 181 33.23 -4.80 -6.52
CA VAL A 181 33.75 -4.55 -5.17
C VAL A 181 34.28 -5.87 -4.60
N LYS A 182 35.55 -5.90 -4.23
CA LYS A 182 36.21 -7.08 -3.65
C LYS A 182 36.79 -6.75 -2.29
N LYS A 183 36.81 -7.76 -1.41
CA LYS A 183 37.51 -7.67 -0.13
C LYS A 183 38.86 -8.39 -0.24
N VAL A 184 39.96 -7.63 -0.20
CA VAL A 184 41.34 -8.14 -0.29
C VAL A 184 42.06 -7.84 1.02
N LEU A 185 42.55 -8.87 1.69
CA LEU A 185 43.27 -8.74 2.97
C LEU A 185 42.54 -7.90 4.04
N GLY A 186 41.21 -8.00 4.07
CA GLY A 186 40.39 -7.28 5.03
C GLY A 186 40.01 -5.83 4.64
N LYS A 187 40.52 -5.34 3.51
CA LYS A 187 40.19 -4.02 2.92
C LYS A 187 39.23 -4.18 1.76
N THR A 188 38.33 -3.23 1.61
CA THR A 188 37.43 -3.17 0.46
C THR A 188 38.09 -2.39 -0.67
N GLU A 189 38.13 -2.97 -1.85
CA GLU A 189 38.70 -2.36 -3.05
C GLU A 189 37.70 -2.40 -4.20
N ILE A 190 37.65 -1.33 -4.98
CA ILE A 190 36.90 -1.26 -6.25
C ILE A 190 37.84 -1.72 -7.33
N VAL A 191 37.41 -2.67 -8.16
CA VAL A 191 38.17 -3.22 -9.28
C VAL A 191 37.41 -2.83 -10.54
N GLU A 192 38.06 -2.11 -11.44
CA GLU A 192 37.59 -1.87 -12.81
C GLU A 192 37.82 -3.12 -13.64
N GLU A 193 36.85 -3.57 -14.43
CA GLU A 193 37.00 -4.61 -15.46
C GLU A 193 37.58 -4.02 -16.73
#